data_a438819d314f882202886633ed2edf3b
#
_entry.id   a438819d314f882202886633ed2edf3b
#
_cell.length_a   1.000
_cell.length_b   1.000
_cell.length_c   1.000
_cell.angle_alpha   90.00
_cell.angle_beta   90.00
_cell.angle_gamma   90.00
#
_symmetry.space_group_name_H-M   'P 1'
#
loop_
_entity.id
_entity.type
_entity.pdbx_description
1 polymer ?
#
loop_
_entity_poly.entity_id
_entity_poly.type
_entity_poly.pdbx_seq_one_letter_code
_entity_poly.pdbx_strand_id
1 'polypeptide(L)'
;MIEAECITKNFGDFTVLSDVSLKVKKGEIYGLIGYNGVGKTTLLKILSGIYRADSGTARINGRSVYENPQMKQKCFFMTEEAAFFHQFSLNKMRKFYSGYYPKWSDETFKGLVEWFGVDPVMKISRFSKGMQRQASLILAFSTRPEYLFLDEAFDGLDYSMRRQICEMFRYYVETEEASMLVSSHNLKELEDLADHIGMLCDGKLAFDGSTKYMRENYQACEFIYKEDMSGLLSVRHELLEIKKCVNEEYRKNRY
;
A
#
# COMPACT_ATOMS: atom_id res chain seq x y z
N MET A 1 -9.07 13.35 -1.26
CA MET A 1 -8.93 12.86 0.13
C MET A 1 -9.59 11.49 0.23
N ILE A 2 -8.90 10.51 0.81
CA ILE A 2 -9.43 9.18 1.12
C ILE A 2 -9.71 9.15 2.63
N GLU A 3 -10.85 8.62 3.04
CA GLU A 3 -11.29 8.61 4.44
C GLU A 3 -11.83 7.23 4.80
N ALA A 4 -11.34 6.67 5.90
CA ALA A 4 -11.91 5.54 6.61
C ALA A 4 -12.35 6.01 7.99
N GLU A 5 -13.58 5.67 8.37
CA GLU A 5 -14.15 6.02 9.67
C GLU A 5 -14.70 4.75 10.32
N CYS A 6 -14.10 4.33 11.43
CA CYS A 6 -14.50 3.21 12.28
C CYS A 6 -14.73 1.90 11.48
N ILE A 7 -13.84 1.60 10.52
CA ILE A 7 -13.95 0.41 9.66
C ILE A 7 -13.78 -0.85 10.48
N THR A 8 -14.78 -1.71 10.43
CA THR A 8 -14.72 -3.08 10.96
C THR A 8 -15.00 -4.07 9.84
N LYS A 9 -14.24 -5.18 9.80
CA LYS A 9 -14.42 -6.26 8.82
C LYS A 9 -14.22 -7.62 9.44
N ASN A 10 -15.21 -8.48 9.24
CA ASN A 10 -15.20 -9.86 9.69
C ASN A 10 -15.24 -10.83 8.50
N PHE A 11 -14.63 -11.99 8.65
CA PHE A 11 -14.78 -13.14 7.77
C PHE A 11 -15.21 -14.34 8.63
N GLY A 12 -16.50 -14.66 8.60
CA GLY A 12 -17.11 -15.57 9.55
C GLY A 12 -16.96 -15.01 10.98
N ASP A 13 -16.44 -15.83 11.89
CA ASP A 13 -16.23 -15.45 13.30
C ASP A 13 -14.90 -14.70 13.54
N PHE A 14 -14.07 -14.53 12.48
CA PHE A 14 -12.78 -13.89 12.62
C PHE A 14 -12.83 -12.41 12.23
N THR A 15 -12.52 -11.53 13.21
CA THR A 15 -12.42 -10.08 12.97
C THR A 15 -11.03 -9.74 12.44
N VAL A 16 -10.97 -9.26 11.19
CA VAL A 16 -9.71 -8.86 10.52
C VAL A 16 -9.40 -7.40 10.77
N LEU A 17 -10.41 -6.53 10.79
CA LEU A 17 -10.26 -5.10 11.08
C LEU A 17 -11.28 -4.72 12.16
N SER A 18 -10.84 -3.93 13.14
CA SER A 18 -11.65 -3.49 14.27
C SER A 18 -11.44 -2.01 14.52
N ASP A 19 -12.46 -1.20 14.19
CA ASP A 19 -12.49 0.25 14.43
C ASP A 19 -11.30 1.03 13.83
N VAL A 20 -10.97 0.75 12.57
CA VAL A 20 -9.86 1.40 11.87
C VAL A 20 -10.33 2.72 11.27
N SER A 21 -9.67 3.81 11.66
CA SER A 21 -9.91 5.15 11.10
C SER A 21 -8.60 5.75 10.59
N LEU A 22 -8.60 6.27 9.36
CA LEU A 22 -7.45 6.97 8.76
C LEU A 22 -7.91 7.98 7.71
N LYS A 23 -7.01 8.93 7.40
CA LYS A 23 -7.22 9.92 6.33
C LYS A 23 -5.96 10.06 5.48
N VAL A 24 -6.15 10.04 4.15
CA VAL A 24 -5.09 10.34 3.19
C VAL A 24 -5.46 11.60 2.43
N LYS A 25 -4.61 12.62 2.50
CA LYS A 25 -4.86 13.89 1.84
C LYS A 25 -4.61 13.78 0.33
N LYS A 26 -5.09 14.77 -0.41
CA LYS A 26 -4.75 14.93 -1.82
C LYS A 26 -3.26 15.27 -1.95
N GLY A 27 -2.57 14.64 -2.90
CA GLY A 27 -1.14 14.85 -3.08
C GLY A 27 -0.26 14.24 -1.98
N GLU A 28 -0.76 13.21 -1.27
CA GLU A 28 -0.06 12.56 -0.17
C GLU A 28 0.20 11.09 -0.47
N ILE A 29 1.37 10.61 -0.07
CA ILE A 29 1.72 9.18 -0.04
C ILE A 29 1.56 8.70 1.40
N TYR A 30 0.62 7.80 1.63
CA TYR A 30 0.37 7.17 2.91
C TYR A 30 0.95 5.74 2.92
N GLY A 31 1.86 5.47 3.82
CA GLY A 31 2.44 4.15 4.06
C GLY A 31 1.61 3.37 5.08
N LEU A 32 1.12 2.20 4.72
CA LEU A 32 0.43 1.28 5.62
C LEU A 32 1.35 0.11 5.98
N ILE A 33 1.88 0.13 7.20
CA ILE A 33 2.80 -0.91 7.69
C ILE A 33 2.09 -1.92 8.59
N GLY A 34 2.54 -3.17 8.56
CA GLY A 34 2.08 -4.24 9.44
C GLY A 34 2.56 -5.60 8.96
N TYR A 35 2.58 -6.59 9.85
CA TYR A 35 2.98 -7.96 9.50
C TYR A 35 1.98 -8.63 8.54
N ASN A 36 2.38 -9.74 7.93
CA ASN A 36 1.52 -10.47 6.99
C ASN A 36 0.29 -11.04 7.70
N GLY A 37 -0.89 -10.90 7.07
CA GLY A 37 -2.15 -11.35 7.64
C GLY A 37 -2.83 -10.37 8.61
N VAL A 38 -2.22 -9.20 8.94
CA VAL A 38 -2.80 -8.24 9.91
C VAL A 38 -4.02 -7.46 9.37
N GLY A 39 -4.33 -7.57 8.07
CA GLY A 39 -5.49 -6.91 7.46
C GLY A 39 -5.16 -5.77 6.48
N LYS A 40 -3.88 -5.50 6.15
CA LYS A 40 -3.49 -4.44 5.18
C LYS A 40 -4.25 -4.55 3.86
N THR A 41 -4.14 -5.71 3.20
CA THR A 41 -4.85 -6.00 1.94
C THR A 41 -6.36 -5.83 2.07
N THR A 42 -6.94 -6.24 3.20
CA THR A 42 -8.38 -6.09 3.47
C THR A 42 -8.78 -4.63 3.55
N LEU A 43 -7.99 -3.82 4.26
CA LEU A 43 -8.24 -2.37 4.36
C LEU A 43 -8.12 -1.70 3.00
N LEU A 44 -7.07 -1.98 2.23
CA LEU A 44 -6.90 -1.47 0.87
C LEU A 44 -8.07 -1.85 -0.05
N LYS A 45 -8.56 -3.09 0.02
CA LYS A 45 -9.73 -3.56 -0.75
C LYS A 45 -11.02 -2.86 -0.35
N ILE A 46 -11.18 -2.47 0.92
CA ILE A 46 -12.33 -1.69 1.38
C ILE A 46 -12.22 -0.25 0.85
N LEU A 47 -11.07 0.38 0.99
CA LEU A 47 -10.83 1.76 0.54
C LEU A 47 -10.93 1.92 -0.98
N SER A 48 -10.56 0.88 -1.74
CA SER A 48 -10.73 0.84 -3.21
C SER A 48 -12.13 0.41 -3.67
N GLY A 49 -13.03 0.08 -2.74
CA GLY A 49 -14.40 -0.33 -3.03
C GLY A 49 -14.56 -1.75 -3.58
N ILE A 50 -13.55 -2.63 -3.40
CA ILE A 50 -13.62 -4.05 -3.76
C ILE A 50 -14.41 -4.80 -2.69
N TYR A 51 -14.13 -4.52 -1.41
CA TYR A 51 -14.88 -5.10 -0.28
C TYR A 51 -15.78 -4.05 0.35
N ARG A 52 -16.91 -4.53 0.91
CA ARG A 52 -17.76 -3.74 1.79
C ARG A 52 -17.28 -3.94 3.23
N ALA A 53 -17.18 -2.85 3.99
CA ALA A 53 -17.02 -2.91 5.44
C ALA A 53 -18.30 -3.45 6.08
N ASP A 54 -18.18 -4.15 7.21
CA ASP A 54 -19.34 -4.63 7.97
C ASP A 54 -19.89 -3.52 8.85
N SER A 55 -19.02 -2.62 9.34
CA SER A 55 -19.41 -1.35 9.96
C SER A 55 -18.41 -0.25 9.61
N GLY A 56 -18.78 0.99 9.88
CA GLY A 56 -18.00 2.16 9.49
C GLY A 56 -18.19 2.58 8.04
N THR A 57 -17.43 3.56 7.57
CA THR A 57 -17.55 4.11 6.22
C THR A 57 -16.21 4.33 5.56
N ALA A 58 -16.10 3.96 4.27
CA ALA A 58 -14.97 4.30 3.40
C ALA A 58 -15.44 5.27 2.32
N ARG A 59 -14.80 6.42 2.21
CA ARG A 59 -15.17 7.47 1.27
C ARG A 59 -13.95 8.05 0.56
N ILE A 60 -14.18 8.50 -0.67
CA ILE A 60 -13.24 9.33 -1.42
C ILE A 60 -13.95 10.63 -1.78
N ASN A 61 -13.41 11.76 -1.32
CA ASN A 61 -14.01 13.08 -1.45
C ASN A 61 -15.48 13.08 -0.99
N GLY A 62 -15.75 12.47 0.16
CA GLY A 62 -17.08 12.38 0.77
C GLY A 62 -18.05 11.40 0.10
N ARG A 63 -17.64 10.70 -0.98
CA ARG A 63 -18.47 9.75 -1.72
C ARG A 63 -18.04 8.32 -1.45
N SER A 64 -19.02 7.41 -1.28
CA SER A 64 -18.74 5.97 -1.19
C SER A 64 -18.07 5.47 -2.47
N VAL A 65 -17.06 4.60 -2.31
CA VAL A 65 -16.39 3.92 -3.43
C VAL A 65 -17.06 2.59 -3.76
N TYR A 66 -17.62 1.93 -2.72
CA TYR A 66 -18.32 0.66 -2.90
C TYR A 66 -19.54 0.85 -3.80
N GLU A 67 -19.68 -0.02 -4.81
CA GLU A 67 -20.75 0.02 -5.84
C GLU A 67 -20.85 1.36 -6.60
N ASN A 68 -19.73 2.11 -6.71
CA ASN A 68 -19.67 3.36 -7.44
C ASN A 68 -18.71 3.26 -8.64
N PRO A 69 -19.19 2.91 -9.85
CA PRO A 69 -18.33 2.74 -11.03
C PRO A 69 -17.55 4.00 -11.40
N GLN A 70 -18.16 5.19 -11.24
CA GLN A 70 -17.49 6.47 -11.55
C GLN A 70 -16.30 6.74 -10.62
N MET A 71 -16.41 6.37 -9.34
CA MET A 71 -15.29 6.47 -8.41
C MET A 71 -14.24 5.40 -8.68
N LYS A 72 -14.64 4.17 -9.01
CA LYS A 72 -13.71 3.08 -9.34
C LYS A 72 -12.86 3.38 -10.58
N GLN A 73 -13.39 4.10 -11.56
CA GLN A 73 -12.62 4.56 -12.73
C GLN A 73 -11.50 5.56 -12.37
N LYS A 74 -11.56 6.18 -11.19
CA LYS A 74 -10.52 7.08 -10.68
C LYS A 74 -9.52 6.39 -9.76
N CYS A 75 -9.78 5.14 -9.40
CA CYS A 75 -8.99 4.33 -8.50
C CYS A 75 -8.24 3.24 -9.27
N PHE A 76 -7.02 2.95 -8.84
CA PHE A 76 -6.33 1.74 -9.25
C PHE A 76 -5.92 0.94 -8.01
N PHE A 77 -6.24 -0.36 -8.01
CA PHE A 77 -5.81 -1.28 -6.97
C PHE A 77 -4.82 -2.29 -7.56
N MET A 78 -3.60 -2.26 -7.07
CA MET A 78 -2.57 -3.24 -7.39
C MET A 78 -2.48 -4.27 -6.27
N THR A 79 -2.69 -5.52 -6.61
CA THR A 79 -2.61 -6.65 -5.68
C THR A 79 -1.16 -7.09 -5.44
N GLU A 80 -0.88 -7.71 -4.29
CA GLU A 80 0.39 -8.37 -4.02
C GLU A 80 0.72 -9.39 -5.10
N GLU A 81 -0.19 -10.31 -5.40
CA GLU A 81 -0.07 -11.20 -6.55
C GLU A 81 -0.62 -10.52 -7.80
N ALA A 82 0.20 -10.44 -8.83
CA ALA A 82 -0.18 -9.79 -10.08
C ALA A 82 -1.32 -10.56 -10.78
N ALA A 83 -2.50 -9.95 -10.83
CA ALA A 83 -3.68 -10.52 -11.45
C ALA A 83 -3.73 -10.20 -12.95
N PHE A 84 -3.14 -11.08 -13.76
CA PHE A 84 -3.19 -10.96 -15.22
C PHE A 84 -4.00 -12.08 -15.85
N PHE A 85 -4.59 -11.81 -17.01
CA PHE A 85 -5.13 -12.89 -17.85
C PHE A 85 -3.98 -13.76 -18.36
N HIS A 86 -4.04 -15.05 -18.06
CA HIS A 86 -2.93 -16.02 -18.23
C HIS A 86 -2.23 -15.99 -19.62
N GLN A 87 -2.96 -15.68 -20.69
CA GLN A 87 -2.41 -15.67 -22.07
C GLN A 87 -2.17 -14.27 -22.62
N PHE A 88 -2.31 -13.22 -21.78
CA PHE A 88 -2.19 -11.86 -22.26
C PHE A 88 -0.73 -11.38 -22.20
N SER A 89 -0.39 -10.54 -23.18
CA SER A 89 0.77 -9.67 -23.15
C SER A 89 0.38 -8.28 -22.64
N LEU A 90 1.36 -7.43 -22.35
CA LEU A 90 1.08 -6.03 -21.97
C LEU A 90 0.25 -5.30 -23.04
N ASN A 91 0.50 -5.52 -24.32
CA ASN A 91 -0.30 -4.94 -25.40
C ASN A 91 -1.77 -5.41 -25.39
N LYS A 92 -2.05 -6.63 -24.96
CA LYS A 92 -3.43 -7.11 -24.79
C LYS A 92 -4.07 -6.52 -23.54
N MET A 93 -3.31 -6.42 -22.43
CA MET A 93 -3.76 -5.76 -21.21
C MET A 93 -4.05 -4.27 -21.45
N ARG A 94 -3.20 -3.58 -22.23
CA ARG A 94 -3.43 -2.19 -22.68
C ARG A 94 -4.80 -2.01 -23.30
N LYS A 95 -5.19 -2.87 -24.27
CA LYS A 95 -6.51 -2.81 -24.92
C LYS A 95 -7.66 -3.01 -23.94
N PHE A 96 -7.46 -3.89 -22.96
CA PHE A 96 -8.44 -4.13 -21.92
C PHE A 96 -8.61 -2.91 -21.00
N TYR A 97 -7.50 -2.39 -20.45
CA TYR A 97 -7.54 -1.27 -19.52
C TYR A 97 -8.00 0.03 -20.17
N SER A 98 -7.58 0.31 -21.41
CA SER A 98 -8.02 1.51 -22.13
C SER A 98 -9.53 1.55 -22.39
N GLY A 99 -10.20 0.41 -22.38
CA GLY A 99 -11.67 0.34 -22.47
C GLY A 99 -12.39 0.68 -21.17
N TYR A 100 -11.72 0.56 -20.02
CA TYR A 100 -12.32 0.80 -18.69
C TYR A 100 -11.95 2.13 -18.08
N TYR A 101 -10.72 2.62 -18.33
CA TYR A 101 -10.17 3.82 -17.72
C TYR A 101 -10.20 4.99 -18.71
N PRO A 102 -11.10 5.98 -18.51
CA PRO A 102 -11.26 7.11 -19.46
C PRO A 102 -10.00 7.98 -19.61
N LYS A 103 -9.14 8.00 -18.59
CA LYS A 103 -7.88 8.77 -18.58
C LYS A 103 -6.67 7.97 -19.06
N TRP A 104 -6.88 6.79 -19.67
CA TRP A 104 -5.79 5.96 -20.18
C TRP A 104 -4.85 6.77 -21.08
N SER A 105 -3.54 6.63 -20.87
CA SER A 105 -2.50 7.29 -21.66
C SER A 105 -1.60 6.28 -22.36
N ASP A 106 -1.69 6.25 -23.68
CA ASP A 106 -0.79 5.43 -24.52
C ASP A 106 0.64 5.96 -24.53
N GLU A 107 0.83 7.25 -24.32
CA GLU A 107 2.14 7.88 -24.19
C GLU A 107 2.82 7.40 -22.90
N THR A 108 2.13 7.49 -21.76
CA THR A 108 2.63 6.97 -20.48
C THR A 108 2.94 5.47 -20.56
N PHE A 109 2.06 4.70 -21.21
CA PHE A 109 2.28 3.26 -21.40
C PHE A 109 3.57 2.98 -22.17
N LYS A 110 3.79 3.65 -23.30
CA LYS A 110 5.00 3.46 -24.13
C LYS A 110 6.25 3.89 -23.37
N GLY A 111 6.21 5.05 -22.73
CA GLY A 111 7.36 5.56 -21.96
C GLY A 111 7.74 4.63 -20.80
N LEU A 112 6.77 4.08 -20.07
CA LEU A 112 7.04 3.15 -18.98
C LEU A 112 7.52 1.78 -19.50
N VAL A 113 6.98 1.27 -20.60
CA VAL A 113 7.47 0.04 -21.26
C VAL A 113 8.94 0.18 -21.63
N GLU A 114 9.32 1.31 -22.23
CA GLU A 114 10.71 1.62 -22.60
C GLU A 114 11.59 1.77 -21.34
N TRP A 115 11.13 2.52 -20.35
CA TRP A 115 11.86 2.76 -19.11
C TRP A 115 12.15 1.50 -18.31
N PHE A 116 11.19 0.59 -18.20
CA PHE A 116 11.38 -0.72 -17.55
C PHE A 116 12.10 -1.75 -18.44
N GLY A 117 12.24 -1.50 -19.76
CA GLY A 117 12.84 -2.43 -20.70
C GLY A 117 12.05 -3.72 -20.88
N VAL A 118 10.73 -3.68 -20.75
CA VAL A 118 9.86 -4.87 -20.81
C VAL A 118 9.34 -5.06 -22.22
N ASP A 119 9.40 -6.29 -22.76
CA ASP A 119 8.80 -6.62 -24.06
C ASP A 119 7.25 -6.64 -23.98
N PRO A 120 6.54 -5.69 -24.60
CA PRO A 120 5.09 -5.59 -24.50
C PRO A 120 4.34 -6.67 -25.29
N VAL A 121 5.03 -7.44 -26.14
CA VAL A 121 4.43 -8.53 -26.94
C VAL A 121 4.54 -9.87 -26.23
N MET A 122 5.55 -10.05 -25.40
CA MET A 122 5.75 -11.28 -24.63
C MET A 122 4.56 -11.54 -23.69
N LYS A 123 4.18 -12.81 -23.55
CA LYS A 123 3.16 -13.21 -22.57
C LYS A 123 3.64 -12.94 -21.15
N ILE A 124 2.80 -12.28 -20.35
CA ILE A 124 3.13 -11.91 -18.95
C ILE A 124 3.40 -13.16 -18.10
N SER A 125 2.79 -14.30 -18.41
CA SER A 125 3.07 -15.57 -17.75
C SER A 125 4.52 -16.06 -17.87
N ARG A 126 5.32 -15.49 -18.77
CA ARG A 126 6.77 -15.77 -18.92
C ARG A 126 7.65 -14.79 -18.17
N PHE A 127 7.08 -13.75 -17.60
CA PHE A 127 7.82 -12.77 -16.82
C PHE A 127 8.23 -13.33 -15.47
N SER A 128 9.39 -12.92 -14.97
CA SER A 128 9.75 -13.12 -13.56
C SER A 128 8.79 -12.38 -12.65
N LYS A 129 8.77 -12.68 -11.36
CA LYS A 129 7.94 -11.95 -10.38
C LYS A 129 8.19 -10.44 -10.42
N GLY A 130 9.46 -10.02 -10.47
CA GLY A 130 9.84 -8.60 -10.61
C GLY A 130 9.31 -7.98 -11.90
N MET A 131 9.44 -8.66 -13.04
CA MET A 131 8.88 -8.17 -14.32
C MET A 131 7.35 -8.10 -14.30
N GLN A 132 6.67 -9.04 -13.61
CA GLN A 132 5.22 -8.96 -13.41
C GLN A 132 4.83 -7.76 -12.55
N ARG A 133 5.62 -7.43 -11.53
CA ARG A 133 5.45 -6.22 -10.74
C ARG A 133 5.60 -4.96 -11.59
N GLN A 134 6.67 -4.90 -12.40
CA GLN A 134 6.87 -3.82 -13.36
C GLN A 134 5.69 -3.69 -14.35
N ALA A 135 5.20 -4.81 -14.88
CA ALA A 135 4.02 -4.83 -15.74
C ALA A 135 2.76 -4.28 -15.04
N SER A 136 2.55 -4.62 -13.76
CA SER A 136 1.45 -4.07 -12.95
C SER A 136 1.58 -2.55 -12.80
N LEU A 137 2.77 -2.04 -12.53
CA LEU A 137 3.04 -0.61 -12.41
C LEU A 137 2.84 0.12 -13.75
N ILE A 138 3.33 -0.44 -14.86
CA ILE A 138 3.09 0.12 -16.21
C ILE A 138 1.60 0.32 -16.45
N LEU A 139 0.78 -0.71 -16.17
CA LEU A 139 -0.66 -0.63 -16.36
C LEU A 139 -1.30 0.37 -15.38
N ALA A 140 -0.91 0.33 -14.11
CA ALA A 140 -1.43 1.22 -13.07
C ALA A 140 -1.28 2.69 -13.46
N PHE A 141 -0.06 3.12 -13.75
CA PHE A 141 0.23 4.52 -14.07
C PHE A 141 -0.31 4.96 -15.42
N SER A 142 -0.43 4.03 -16.39
CA SER A 142 -1.04 4.32 -17.69
C SER A 142 -2.55 4.61 -17.60
N THR A 143 -3.23 4.16 -16.55
CA THR A 143 -4.64 4.50 -16.31
C THR A 143 -4.83 5.93 -15.78
N ARG A 144 -3.76 6.62 -15.37
CA ARG A 144 -3.72 7.95 -14.76
C ARG A 144 -4.76 8.12 -13.63
N PRO A 145 -4.66 7.25 -12.58
CA PRO A 145 -5.64 7.26 -11.51
C PRO A 145 -5.43 8.46 -10.57
N GLU A 146 -6.52 8.96 -10.00
CA GLU A 146 -6.47 9.98 -8.94
C GLU A 146 -6.13 9.34 -7.57
N TYR A 147 -6.41 8.03 -7.41
CA TYR A 147 -6.23 7.28 -6.17
C TYR A 147 -5.59 5.93 -6.46
N LEU A 148 -4.40 5.70 -5.89
CA LEU A 148 -3.67 4.45 -6.02
C LEU A 148 -3.66 3.70 -4.70
N PHE A 149 -4.00 2.42 -4.76
CA PHE A 149 -3.91 1.48 -3.65
C PHE A 149 -2.95 0.37 -4.06
N LEU A 150 -1.75 0.37 -3.48
CA LEU A 150 -0.65 -0.49 -3.89
C LEU A 150 -0.32 -1.47 -2.76
N ASP A 151 -0.67 -2.72 -2.95
CA ASP A 151 -0.45 -3.77 -1.96
C ASP A 151 0.90 -4.44 -2.19
N GLU A 152 1.79 -4.36 -1.17
CA GLU A 152 3.17 -4.88 -1.19
C GLU A 152 3.91 -4.47 -2.48
N ALA A 153 3.91 -3.17 -2.80
CA ALA A 153 4.34 -2.64 -4.10
C ALA A 153 5.80 -2.98 -4.47
N PHE A 154 6.65 -3.23 -3.49
CA PHE A 154 8.08 -3.45 -3.66
C PHE A 154 8.49 -4.93 -3.65
N ASP A 155 7.53 -5.84 -3.46
CA ASP A 155 7.85 -7.26 -3.39
C ASP A 155 8.45 -7.79 -4.71
N GLY A 156 9.52 -8.57 -4.61
CA GLY A 156 10.23 -9.13 -5.75
C GLY A 156 11.11 -8.15 -6.53
N LEU A 157 11.29 -6.91 -6.04
CA LEU A 157 12.16 -5.90 -6.67
C LEU A 157 13.50 -5.80 -5.94
N ASP A 158 14.58 -5.60 -6.68
CA ASP A 158 15.88 -5.29 -6.12
C ASP A 158 15.95 -3.84 -5.59
N TYR A 159 16.97 -3.54 -4.81
CA TYR A 159 17.14 -2.24 -4.15
C TYR A 159 17.21 -1.08 -5.15
N SER A 160 17.91 -1.25 -6.28
CA SER A 160 18.06 -0.19 -7.30
C SER A 160 16.71 0.15 -7.93
N MET A 161 15.95 -0.88 -8.30
CA MET A 161 14.63 -0.75 -8.90
C MET A 161 13.63 -0.12 -7.90
N ARG A 162 13.67 -0.51 -6.63
CA ARG A 162 12.82 0.11 -5.59
C ARG A 162 13.03 1.61 -5.50
N ARG A 163 14.29 2.06 -5.47
CA ARG A 163 14.62 3.49 -5.40
C ARG A 163 14.04 4.26 -6.60
N GLN A 164 14.22 3.73 -7.81
CA GLN A 164 13.67 4.35 -9.02
C GLN A 164 12.14 4.41 -8.98
N ILE A 165 11.48 3.37 -8.49
CA ILE A 165 10.02 3.33 -8.33
C ILE A 165 9.55 4.34 -7.26
N CYS A 166 10.28 4.49 -6.16
CA CYS A 166 9.96 5.53 -5.15
C CYS A 166 10.03 6.94 -5.76
N GLU A 167 11.06 7.22 -6.56
CA GLU A 167 11.18 8.50 -7.29
C GLU A 167 10.01 8.70 -8.28
N MET A 168 9.62 7.65 -9.01
CA MET A 168 8.46 7.66 -9.90
C MET A 168 7.15 7.91 -9.14
N PHE A 169 6.95 7.29 -7.97
CA PHE A 169 5.76 7.49 -7.14
C PHE A 169 5.64 8.93 -6.67
N ARG A 170 6.73 9.51 -6.15
CA ARG A 170 6.77 10.92 -5.74
C ARG A 170 6.48 11.85 -6.89
N TYR A 171 7.17 11.67 -8.01
CA TYR A 171 6.94 12.47 -9.21
C TYR A 171 5.46 12.43 -9.65
N TYR A 172 4.87 11.23 -9.66
CA TYR A 172 3.47 11.07 -10.05
C TYR A 172 2.51 11.80 -9.09
N VAL A 173 2.71 11.63 -7.78
CA VAL A 173 1.86 12.27 -6.76
C VAL A 173 1.98 13.79 -6.83
N GLU A 174 3.18 14.32 -7.06
CA GLU A 174 3.41 15.76 -7.18
C GLU A 174 2.82 16.34 -8.46
N THR A 175 2.96 15.67 -9.60
CA THR A 175 2.52 16.21 -10.91
C THR A 175 1.03 16.01 -11.18
N GLU A 176 0.45 14.88 -10.77
CA GLU A 176 -0.97 14.58 -10.98
C GLU A 176 -1.84 14.93 -9.76
N GLU A 177 -1.24 15.41 -8.67
CA GLU A 177 -1.91 15.65 -7.37
C GLU A 177 -2.70 14.41 -6.89
N ALA A 178 -2.19 13.20 -7.22
CA ALA A 178 -2.81 11.94 -6.86
C ALA A 178 -2.65 11.66 -5.36
N SER A 179 -3.50 10.82 -4.81
CA SER A 179 -3.32 10.26 -3.46
C SER A 179 -2.93 8.81 -3.59
N MET A 180 -1.90 8.40 -2.85
CA MET A 180 -1.37 7.04 -2.93
C MET A 180 -1.33 6.40 -1.55
N LEU A 181 -1.81 5.16 -1.43
CA LEU A 181 -1.72 4.35 -0.24
C LEU A 181 -0.94 3.08 -0.58
N VAL A 182 0.23 2.94 0.05
CA VAL A 182 1.19 1.84 -0.22
C VAL A 182 1.31 0.99 1.03
N SER A 183 1.03 -0.32 0.92
CA SER A 183 1.28 -1.25 2.01
C SER A 183 2.67 -1.89 1.88
N SER A 184 3.28 -2.16 3.03
CA SER A 184 4.48 -2.98 3.17
C SER A 184 4.55 -3.63 4.55
N HIS A 185 5.26 -4.73 4.66
CA HIS A 185 5.67 -5.31 5.94
C HIS A 185 7.05 -4.80 6.40
N ASN A 186 7.73 -4.02 5.57
CA ASN A 186 9.06 -3.46 5.84
C ASN A 186 9.00 -1.93 5.98
N LEU A 187 9.22 -1.43 7.19
CA LEU A 187 9.19 0.00 7.50
C LEU A 187 10.20 0.81 6.66
N LYS A 188 11.40 0.29 6.45
CA LYS A 188 12.46 0.98 5.67
C LYS A 188 12.04 1.30 4.23
N GLU A 189 11.12 0.52 3.66
CA GLU A 189 10.61 0.76 2.31
C GLU A 189 9.69 1.99 2.25
N LEU A 190 8.99 2.28 3.34
CA LEU A 190 8.02 3.37 3.43
C LEU A 190 8.60 4.64 4.04
N GLU A 191 9.63 4.53 4.89
CA GLU A 191 10.23 5.69 5.58
C GLU A 191 10.70 6.77 4.61
N ASP A 192 11.32 6.39 3.49
CA ASP A 192 11.85 7.33 2.51
C ASP A 192 10.79 7.75 1.48
N LEU A 193 9.67 7.04 1.40
CA LEU A 193 8.63 7.29 0.41
C LEU A 193 7.44 8.05 1.00
N ALA A 194 6.91 7.61 2.13
CA ALA A 194 5.63 8.07 2.64
C ALA A 194 5.74 9.39 3.40
N ASP A 195 4.73 10.25 3.24
CA ASP A 195 4.58 11.48 4.01
C ASP A 195 3.95 11.19 5.38
N HIS A 196 3.09 10.16 5.42
CA HIS A 196 2.35 9.71 6.58
C HIS A 196 2.42 8.19 6.69
N ILE A 197 2.49 7.66 7.90
CA ILE A 197 2.54 6.22 8.16
C ILE A 197 1.43 5.83 9.13
N GLY A 198 0.68 4.80 8.77
CA GLY A 198 -0.22 4.07 9.64
C GLY A 198 0.34 2.69 9.95
N MET A 199 0.40 2.32 11.22
CA MET A 199 0.82 0.98 11.66
C MET A 199 -0.38 0.16 12.06
N LEU A 200 -0.66 -0.89 11.30
CA LEU A 200 -1.74 -1.83 11.58
C LEU A 200 -1.21 -2.98 12.46
N CYS A 201 -1.82 -3.19 13.61
CA CYS A 201 -1.50 -4.27 14.55
C CYS A 201 -2.80 -4.88 15.07
N ASP A 202 -2.94 -6.21 14.99
CA ASP A 202 -4.12 -6.95 15.46
C ASP A 202 -5.46 -6.36 14.95
N GLY A 203 -5.49 -5.99 13.68
CA GLY A 203 -6.66 -5.41 13.03
C GLY A 203 -7.00 -3.98 13.46
N LYS A 204 -6.14 -3.30 14.22
CA LYS A 204 -6.31 -1.91 14.69
C LYS A 204 -5.16 -1.04 14.23
N LEU A 205 -5.43 0.25 14.05
CA LEU A 205 -4.38 1.22 13.78
C LEU A 205 -3.69 1.60 15.10
N ALA A 206 -2.50 1.01 15.34
CA ALA A 206 -1.72 1.23 16.56
C ALA A 206 -0.94 2.56 16.55
N PHE A 207 -0.64 3.07 15.35
CA PHE A 207 0.01 4.35 15.13
C PHE A 207 -0.56 4.97 13.86
N ASP A 208 -0.74 6.28 13.86
CA ASP A 208 -1.10 7.10 12.71
C ASP A 208 -0.45 8.48 12.85
N GLY A 209 0.50 8.82 11.98
CA GLY A 209 1.25 10.06 12.10
C GLY A 209 2.18 10.33 10.91
N SER A 210 2.71 11.56 10.84
CA SER A 210 3.66 11.90 9.79
C SER A 210 4.96 11.09 9.95
N THR A 211 5.60 10.75 8.82
CA THR A 211 6.89 10.04 8.81
C THR A 211 7.95 10.83 9.57
N LYS A 212 7.91 12.17 9.49
CA LYS A 212 8.79 13.03 10.25
C LYS A 212 8.62 12.84 11.77
N TYR A 213 7.37 12.87 12.25
CA TYR A 213 7.09 12.64 13.68
C TYR A 213 7.53 11.25 14.12
N MET A 214 7.32 10.24 13.28
CA MET A 214 7.76 8.88 13.57
C MET A 214 9.28 8.79 13.71
N ARG A 215 10.06 9.37 12.79
CA ARG A 215 11.53 9.38 12.84
C ARG A 215 12.09 10.10 14.07
N GLU A 216 11.44 11.18 14.48
CA GLU A 216 11.90 11.99 15.62
C GLU A 216 11.57 11.33 16.97
N ASN A 217 10.53 10.49 17.04
CA ASN A 217 10.01 9.98 18.32
C ASN A 217 10.11 8.45 18.49
N TYR A 218 10.44 7.71 17.43
CA TYR A 218 10.54 6.24 17.48
C TYR A 218 11.86 5.77 16.86
N GLN A 219 12.63 5.00 17.62
CA GLN A 219 13.76 4.25 17.09
C GLN A 219 13.32 2.88 16.63
N ALA A 220 13.71 2.47 15.42
CA ALA A 220 13.49 1.11 14.97
C ALA A 220 14.42 0.16 15.75
N CYS A 221 13.86 -0.76 16.50
CA CYS A 221 14.60 -1.85 17.12
C CYS A 221 14.54 -3.07 16.20
N GLU A 222 15.66 -3.52 15.69
CA GLU A 222 15.79 -4.74 14.91
C GLU A 222 16.04 -5.91 15.86
N PHE A 223 15.07 -6.83 15.99
CA PHE A 223 15.23 -8.04 16.77
C PHE A 223 15.64 -9.19 15.86
N ILE A 224 16.83 -9.74 16.07
CA ILE A 224 17.28 -10.96 15.40
C ILE A 224 16.85 -12.15 16.25
N TYR A 225 15.89 -12.94 15.75
CA TYR A 225 15.48 -14.19 16.38
C TYR A 225 16.41 -15.34 15.97
N LYS A 226 16.99 -16.01 16.95
CA LYS A 226 17.49 -17.38 16.80
C LYS A 226 16.41 -18.34 17.33
N GLU A 227 15.84 -19.09 16.39
CA GLU A 227 15.08 -20.34 16.57
C GLU A 227 14.41 -20.61 17.94
N ASP A 228 13.13 -20.27 18.07
CA ASP A 228 12.05 -21.15 18.58
C ASP A 228 10.69 -20.42 18.55
N MET A 229 9.74 -20.96 17.77
CA MET A 229 8.42 -20.32 17.55
C MET A 229 7.47 -20.44 18.76
N SER A 230 7.82 -21.16 19.80
CA SER A 230 7.02 -21.31 21.02
C SER A 230 7.04 -20.07 21.93
N GLY A 231 7.97 -19.14 21.70
CA GLY A 231 8.15 -17.91 22.48
C GLY A 231 7.37 -16.68 21.99
N LEU A 232 6.65 -16.75 20.87
CA LEU A 232 6.00 -15.59 20.24
C LEU A 232 4.94 -14.89 21.12
N LEU A 233 4.31 -15.61 22.04
CA LEU A 233 3.35 -15.03 22.99
C LEU A 233 4.01 -14.23 24.11
N SER A 234 5.23 -14.61 24.54
CA SER A 234 6.00 -13.89 25.56
C SER A 234 6.61 -12.60 25.01
N VAL A 235 7.07 -12.61 23.74
CA VAL A 235 7.63 -11.44 23.05
C VAL A 235 6.62 -10.29 22.92
N ARG A 236 5.34 -10.61 22.78
CA ARG A 236 4.28 -9.59 22.72
C ARG A 236 4.18 -8.78 24.01
N HIS A 237 4.39 -9.42 25.15
CA HIS A 237 4.43 -8.75 26.46
C HIS A 237 5.71 -7.94 26.65
N GLU A 238 6.87 -8.47 26.22
CA GLU A 238 8.16 -7.79 26.31
C GLU A 238 8.24 -6.56 25.40
N LEU A 239 7.69 -6.63 24.16
CA LEU A 239 7.60 -5.46 23.28
C LEU A 239 6.74 -4.34 23.86
N LEU A 240 5.67 -4.66 24.58
CA LEU A 240 4.85 -3.67 25.29
C LEU A 240 5.57 -3.09 26.52
N GLU A 241 6.42 -3.87 27.20
CA GLU A 241 7.25 -3.41 28.32
C GLU A 241 8.44 -2.57 27.84
N ILE A 242 9.10 -2.97 26.76
CA ILE A 242 10.16 -2.17 26.13
C ILE A 242 9.63 -0.80 25.67
N LYS A 243 8.40 -0.76 25.12
CA LYS A 243 7.72 0.50 24.79
C LYS A 243 7.51 1.39 26.01
N LYS A 244 7.26 0.82 27.19
CA LYS A 244 7.18 1.56 28.44
C LYS A 244 8.55 2.02 28.96
N CYS A 245 9.56 1.16 28.91
CA CYS A 245 10.92 1.48 29.37
C CYS A 245 11.59 2.57 28.50
N VAL A 246 11.48 2.48 27.17
CA VAL A 246 12.02 3.51 26.26
C VAL A 246 11.36 4.87 26.50
N ASN A 247 10.05 4.91 26.76
CA ASN A 247 9.37 6.15 27.09
C ASN A 247 9.75 6.72 28.48
N GLU A 248 10.13 5.88 29.44
CA GLU A 248 10.58 6.33 30.77
C GLU A 248 12.02 6.80 30.77
N GLU A 249 12.95 6.14 30.05
CA GLU A 249 14.34 6.61 29.90
C GLU A 249 14.43 7.90 29.10
N TYR A 250 13.63 8.07 28.04
CA TYR A 250 13.59 9.32 27.27
C TYR A 250 13.07 10.51 28.08
N ARG A 251 12.20 10.27 29.05
CA ARG A 251 11.75 11.32 30.00
C ARG A 251 12.81 11.68 31.04
N LYS A 252 13.67 10.74 31.41
CA LYS A 252 14.75 10.98 32.40
C LYS A 252 15.97 11.72 31.83
N ASN A 253 16.21 11.65 30.52
CA ASN A 253 17.34 12.29 29.85
C ASN A 253 17.04 13.69 29.29
N ARG A 254 15.88 14.29 29.64
CA ARG A 254 15.49 15.66 29.26
C ARG A 254 15.50 16.66 30.43
N TYR A 255 16.34 16.40 31.46
CA TYR A 255 16.61 17.38 32.50
C TYR A 255 18.13 17.57 32.68
#